data_56d4f246b506ea9eb930dcc90e744f9d
#
_entry.id   56d4f246b506ea9eb930dcc90e744f9d
#
_cell.length_a   1.000
_cell.length_b   1.000
_cell.length_c   1.000
_cell.angle_alpha   90.00
_cell.angle_beta   90.00
_cell.angle_gamma   90.00
#
_symmetry.space_group_name_H-M   'P 1'
#
loop_
_entity.id
_entity.type
_entity.pdbx_description
1 polymer ?
#
loop_
_entity_poly.entity_id
_entity_poly.type
_entity_poly.pdbx_seq_one_letter_code
_entity_poly.pdbx_strand_id
1 'polypeptide(L)'
;MVQISWKEPENKAAKVQKYKLSKPTEPVLTFTSFNFKLAVMEVLMYEKGLLAPKLDAHEFAREYSRRKIDIDTEGYEPIPEIRKWLEKYPVPERLAPEVTEIEMDGGNEIYTQLCPFWDGEDGAFDLNTVTEAELRQFPNLKHITLMSSKPEQVLPVLERCSIKVDLL
;
A
#
# COMPACT_ATOMS: atom_id res chain seq x y z
N MET A 1 57.92 -14.75 1.61
CA MET A 1 57.00 -13.57 1.48
C MET A 1 55.59 -14.02 1.84
N VAL A 2 55.12 -13.60 3.00
CA VAL A 2 53.78 -13.97 3.47
C VAL A 2 52.82 -12.93 2.91
N GLN A 3 51.93 -13.34 2.00
CA GLN A 3 50.82 -12.51 1.59
C GLN A 3 49.74 -12.54 2.69
N ILE A 4 49.62 -11.44 3.40
CA ILE A 4 48.47 -11.22 4.29
C ILE A 4 47.30 -10.79 3.44
N SER A 5 46.41 -11.71 3.14
CA SER A 5 45.11 -11.35 2.54
C SER A 5 44.24 -10.76 3.63
N TRP A 6 44.09 -9.44 3.61
CA TRP A 6 43.06 -8.80 4.43
C TRP A 6 41.72 -9.15 3.79
N LYS A 7 41.00 -10.11 4.39
CA LYS A 7 39.56 -10.13 4.26
C LYS A 7 39.07 -8.96 5.09
N GLU A 8 38.54 -7.95 4.46
CA GLU A 8 37.71 -6.99 5.19
C GLU A 8 36.75 -7.79 6.05
N PRO A 9 36.63 -7.49 7.36
CA PRO A 9 35.54 -8.10 8.11
C PRO A 9 34.26 -7.77 7.37
N GLU A 10 33.61 -8.79 6.82
CA GLU A 10 32.24 -8.64 6.39
C GLU A 10 31.52 -8.04 7.58
N ASN A 11 31.27 -6.76 7.50
CA ASN A 11 30.46 -6.08 8.48
C ASN A 11 29.08 -6.69 8.31
N LYS A 12 28.83 -7.78 9.01
CA LYS A 12 27.49 -8.27 9.28
C LYS A 12 26.85 -7.30 10.26
N ALA A 13 26.87 -6.00 9.92
CA ALA A 13 25.87 -5.08 10.41
C ALA A 13 24.56 -5.80 10.13
N ALA A 14 23.84 -6.17 11.18
CA ALA A 14 22.55 -6.79 11.08
C ALA A 14 21.83 -6.07 9.94
N LYS A 15 21.54 -6.77 8.82
CA LYS A 15 20.79 -6.20 7.72
C LYS A 15 19.54 -5.67 8.36
N VAL A 16 19.43 -4.33 8.49
CA VAL A 16 18.19 -3.71 8.94
C VAL A 16 17.18 -4.21 7.93
N GLN A 17 16.29 -5.09 8.37
CA GLN A 17 15.24 -5.60 7.51
C GLN A 17 14.26 -4.47 7.32
N LYS A 18 14.47 -3.68 6.29
CA LYS A 18 13.72 -2.48 5.96
C LYS A 18 12.21 -2.72 5.99
N TYR A 19 11.77 -3.89 5.52
CA TYR A 19 10.35 -4.24 5.43
C TYR A 19 9.83 -5.07 6.61
N LYS A 20 10.62 -5.23 7.66
CA LYS A 20 10.13 -5.87 8.88
C LYS A 20 9.16 -4.93 9.60
N LEU A 21 7.90 -5.36 9.70
CA LEU A 21 6.91 -4.60 10.43
C LEU A 21 7.06 -4.82 11.93
N SER A 22 7.08 -3.72 12.69
CA SER A 22 7.08 -3.72 14.14
C SER A 22 5.65 -3.62 14.66
N LYS A 23 5.42 -4.13 15.89
CA LYS A 23 4.16 -3.90 16.58
C LYS A 23 3.95 -2.38 16.75
N PRO A 24 2.79 -1.83 16.38
CA PRO A 24 2.54 -0.40 16.51
C PRO A 24 2.54 0.03 17.97
N THR A 25 3.11 1.21 18.24
CA THR A 25 3.17 1.83 19.56
C THR A 25 2.15 2.97 19.72
N GLU A 26 1.36 3.23 18.69
CA GLU A 26 0.33 4.26 18.64
C GLU A 26 -0.95 3.69 18.02
N PRO A 27 -2.11 4.35 18.18
CA PRO A 27 -3.35 3.91 17.54
C PRO A 27 -3.21 3.86 16.02
N VAL A 28 -3.81 2.84 15.41
CA VAL A 28 -3.79 2.63 13.96
C VAL A 28 -5.21 2.64 13.39
N LEU A 29 -5.30 3.02 12.12
CA LEU A 29 -6.55 2.94 11.37
C LEU A 29 -6.97 1.49 11.13
N THR A 30 -8.27 1.27 11.08
CA THR A 30 -8.86 -0.04 10.81
C THR A 30 -9.45 -0.08 9.40
N PHE A 31 -9.18 -1.17 8.70
CA PHE A 31 -9.65 -1.38 7.34
C PHE A 31 -10.28 -2.76 7.22
N THR A 32 -11.46 -2.82 6.64
CA THR A 32 -12.11 -4.07 6.20
C THR A 32 -11.99 -4.22 4.68
N SER A 33 -11.89 -3.12 3.95
CA SER A 33 -11.63 -3.10 2.51
C SER A 33 -10.13 -2.92 2.24
N PHE A 34 -9.49 -3.95 1.69
CA PHE A 34 -8.10 -3.88 1.29
C PHE A 34 -7.86 -2.84 0.19
N ASN A 35 -8.75 -2.75 -0.79
CA ASN A 35 -8.62 -1.79 -1.88
C ASN A 35 -8.78 -0.34 -1.40
N PHE A 36 -9.61 -0.10 -0.39
CA PHE A 36 -9.66 1.20 0.28
C PHE A 36 -8.35 1.51 1.03
N LYS A 37 -7.79 0.52 1.73
CA LYS A 37 -6.49 0.68 2.37
C LYS A 37 -5.40 1.05 1.37
N LEU A 38 -5.38 0.40 0.20
CA LEU A 38 -4.42 0.73 -0.87
C LEU A 38 -4.58 2.18 -1.33
N ALA A 39 -5.80 2.66 -1.50
CA ALA A 39 -6.06 4.03 -1.91
C ALA A 39 -5.57 5.05 -0.86
N VAL A 40 -5.77 4.77 0.41
CA VAL A 40 -5.26 5.60 1.52
C VAL A 40 -3.73 5.55 1.57
N MET A 41 -3.13 4.37 1.42
CA MET A 41 -1.68 4.22 1.43
C MET A 41 -1.01 4.88 0.22
N GLU A 42 -1.66 4.92 -0.95
CA GLU A 42 -1.16 5.72 -2.08
C GLU A 42 -0.97 7.18 -1.68
N VAL A 43 -1.99 7.79 -1.10
CA VAL A 43 -1.92 9.18 -0.65
C VAL A 43 -0.81 9.38 0.39
N LEU A 44 -0.77 8.56 1.42
CA LEU A 44 0.13 8.74 2.55
C LEU A 44 1.57 8.34 2.25
N MET A 45 1.78 7.30 1.47
CA MET A 45 3.12 6.76 1.19
C MET A 45 3.77 7.41 -0.04
N TYR A 46 3.04 7.54 -1.14
CA TYR A 46 3.58 7.96 -2.43
C TYR A 46 3.35 9.44 -2.73
N GLU A 47 2.15 9.97 -2.49
CA GLU A 47 1.87 11.37 -2.76
C GLU A 47 2.47 12.30 -1.70
N LYS A 48 2.34 11.94 -0.43
CA LYS A 48 2.76 12.79 0.71
C LYS A 48 4.04 12.35 1.40
N GLY A 49 4.50 11.12 1.18
CA GLY A 49 5.74 10.61 1.78
C GLY A 49 5.70 10.51 3.31
N LEU A 50 4.53 10.27 3.89
CA LEU A 50 4.32 10.23 5.35
C LEU A 50 4.42 8.82 5.95
N LEU A 51 4.46 7.78 5.13
CA LEU A 51 4.64 6.40 5.56
C LEU A 51 6.02 5.88 5.16
N ALA A 52 6.69 5.24 6.10
CA ALA A 52 7.99 4.61 5.90
C ALA A 52 7.97 3.17 6.44
N PRO A 53 8.69 2.24 5.82
CA PRO A 53 9.48 2.41 4.60
C PRO A 53 8.56 2.58 3.38
N LYS A 54 9.01 3.32 2.39
CA LYS A 54 8.34 3.38 1.09
C LYS A 54 8.51 2.03 0.40
N LEU A 55 7.42 1.40 0.03
CA LEU A 55 7.47 0.10 -0.63
C LEU A 55 8.04 0.23 -2.05
N ASP A 56 9.05 -0.57 -2.32
CA ASP A 56 9.60 -0.83 -3.65
C ASP A 56 9.60 -2.35 -3.87
N ALA A 57 8.89 -2.81 -4.88
CA ALA A 57 8.68 -4.24 -5.12
C ALA A 57 9.99 -4.99 -5.42
N HIS A 58 10.89 -4.38 -6.17
CA HIS A 58 12.17 -5.00 -6.52
C HIS A 58 13.08 -5.10 -5.30
N GLU A 59 13.13 -4.06 -4.49
CA GLU A 59 13.89 -4.07 -3.24
C GLU A 59 13.29 -5.07 -2.25
N PHE A 60 11.97 -5.08 -2.11
CA PHE A 60 11.26 -6.05 -1.28
C PHE A 60 11.61 -7.49 -1.68
N ALA A 61 11.56 -7.79 -2.99
CA ALA A 61 11.87 -9.11 -3.52
C ALA A 61 13.32 -9.52 -3.25
N ARG A 62 14.27 -8.58 -3.36
CA ARG A 62 15.69 -8.85 -3.06
C ARG A 62 15.94 -9.13 -1.58
N GLU A 63 15.22 -8.45 -0.69
CA GLU A 63 15.40 -8.57 0.76
C GLU A 63 14.62 -9.74 1.37
N TYR A 64 13.63 -10.26 0.65
CA TYR A 64 12.81 -11.36 1.15
C TYR A 64 13.61 -12.65 1.24
N SER A 65 13.69 -13.24 2.44
CA SER A 65 14.62 -14.33 2.73
C SER A 65 14.00 -15.74 2.72
N ARG A 66 12.67 -15.84 2.78
CA ARG A 66 11.99 -17.14 2.91
C ARG A 66 11.84 -17.89 1.60
N ARG A 67 11.85 -17.19 0.49
CA ARG A 67 11.87 -17.73 -0.86
C ARG A 67 12.41 -16.68 -1.83
N LYS A 68 12.76 -17.11 -3.04
CA LYS A 68 13.05 -16.19 -4.14
C LYS A 68 11.72 -15.72 -4.74
N ILE A 69 11.52 -14.40 -4.75
CA ILE A 69 10.43 -13.75 -5.48
C ILE A 69 10.98 -13.31 -6.83
N ASP A 70 10.46 -13.87 -7.91
CA ASP A 70 10.83 -13.52 -9.28
C ASP A 70 9.76 -12.60 -9.88
N ILE A 71 10.01 -11.31 -9.86
CA ILE A 71 9.06 -10.30 -10.35
C ILE A 71 8.76 -10.50 -11.83
N ASP A 72 9.74 -10.89 -12.64
CA ASP A 72 9.57 -11.05 -14.08
C ASP A 72 8.54 -12.13 -14.44
N THR A 73 8.41 -13.14 -13.60
CA THR A 73 7.44 -14.23 -13.81
C THR A 73 6.17 -14.06 -12.97
N GLU A 74 6.26 -13.48 -11.78
CA GLU A 74 5.16 -13.40 -10.80
C GLU A 74 4.42 -12.07 -10.86
N GLY A 75 5.00 -11.04 -11.43
CA GLY A 75 4.48 -9.66 -11.38
C GLY A 75 3.23 -9.37 -12.21
N TYR A 76 2.69 -10.36 -12.92
CA TYR A 76 1.42 -10.25 -13.65
C TYR A 76 0.20 -10.43 -12.74
N GLU A 77 0.41 -10.96 -11.56
CA GLU A 77 -0.59 -11.08 -10.51
C GLU A 77 -0.09 -10.38 -9.24
N PRO A 78 -0.98 -10.01 -8.31
CA PRO A 78 -0.53 -9.48 -7.03
C PRO A 78 0.42 -10.43 -6.33
N ILE A 79 1.61 -9.94 -5.98
CA ILE A 79 2.63 -10.76 -5.31
C ILE A 79 2.17 -11.01 -3.87
N PRO A 80 1.96 -12.29 -3.47
CA PRO A 80 1.32 -12.61 -2.19
C PRO A 80 2.02 -12.03 -0.96
N GLU A 81 3.35 -12.02 -0.96
CA GLU A 81 4.14 -11.52 0.17
C GLU A 81 4.03 -10.00 0.31
N ILE A 82 3.99 -9.29 -0.81
CA ILE A 82 3.78 -7.84 -0.84
C ILE A 82 2.35 -7.52 -0.41
N ARG A 83 1.35 -8.26 -0.91
CA ARG A 83 -0.03 -8.12 -0.47
C ARG A 83 -0.16 -8.28 1.04
N LYS A 84 0.44 -9.33 1.58
CA LYS A 84 0.41 -9.60 3.03
C LYS A 84 1.08 -8.50 3.84
N TRP A 85 2.17 -7.95 3.33
CA TRP A 85 2.85 -6.82 3.97
C TRP A 85 1.95 -5.58 3.99
N LEU A 86 1.30 -5.27 2.88
CA LEU A 86 0.37 -4.14 2.80
C LEU A 86 -0.87 -4.33 3.69
N GLU A 87 -1.41 -5.55 3.76
CA GLU A 87 -2.53 -5.88 4.65
C GLU A 87 -2.18 -5.66 6.13
N LYS A 88 -0.95 -5.98 6.50
CA LYS A 88 -0.46 -5.88 7.88
C LYS A 88 0.14 -4.53 8.23
N TYR A 89 0.44 -3.70 7.24
CA TYR A 89 1.07 -2.41 7.48
C TYR A 89 0.21 -1.56 8.42
N PRO A 90 0.78 -1.12 9.57
CA PRO A 90 0.03 -0.31 10.53
C PRO A 90 0.01 1.16 10.08
N VAL A 91 -1.13 1.64 9.62
CA VAL A 91 -1.29 3.04 9.24
C VAL A 91 -1.67 3.85 10.49
N PRO A 92 -0.83 4.80 10.93
CA PRO A 92 -1.13 5.59 12.13
C PRO A 92 -2.41 6.41 12.02
N GLU A 93 -3.26 6.33 13.02
CA GLU A 93 -4.51 7.10 13.09
C GLU A 93 -4.27 8.62 13.01
N ARG A 94 -3.15 9.10 13.57
CA ARG A 94 -2.77 10.52 13.52
C ARG A 94 -2.59 11.08 12.10
N LEU A 95 -2.41 10.22 11.10
CA LEU A 95 -2.28 10.62 9.71
C LEU A 95 -3.61 10.71 8.96
N ALA A 96 -4.71 10.25 9.56
CA ALA A 96 -6.02 10.31 8.92
C ALA A 96 -6.43 11.72 8.46
N PRO A 97 -6.17 12.80 9.22
CA PRO A 97 -6.48 14.17 8.78
C PRO A 97 -5.73 14.63 7.52
N GLU A 98 -4.63 13.97 7.19
CA GLU A 98 -3.82 14.28 6.00
C GLU A 98 -4.44 13.77 4.70
N VAL A 99 -5.43 12.88 4.78
CA VAL A 99 -6.15 12.34 3.63
C VAL A 99 -7.36 13.23 3.35
N THR A 100 -7.22 14.14 2.40
CA THR A 100 -8.25 15.12 2.04
C THR A 100 -8.95 14.78 0.74
N GLU A 101 -8.25 14.10 -0.14
CA GLU A 101 -8.69 13.67 -1.44
C GLU A 101 -8.04 12.32 -1.78
N ILE A 102 -8.80 11.46 -2.42
CA ILE A 102 -8.31 10.18 -2.97
C ILE A 102 -8.58 10.19 -4.46
N GLU A 103 -7.54 10.01 -5.24
CA GLU A 103 -7.64 9.84 -6.68
C GLU A 103 -7.25 8.39 -7.03
N MET A 104 -8.26 7.58 -7.33
CA MET A 104 -8.03 6.21 -7.79
C MET A 104 -7.76 6.24 -9.28
N ASP A 105 -6.59 5.78 -9.66
CA ASP A 105 -6.13 5.74 -11.04
C ASP A 105 -5.31 4.47 -11.25
N GLY A 106 -5.52 3.79 -12.37
CA GLY A 106 -4.76 2.57 -12.70
C GLY A 106 -3.24 2.76 -12.75
N GLY A 107 -2.77 4.01 -12.91
CA GLY A 107 -1.36 4.38 -12.88
C GLY A 107 -0.78 4.64 -11.49
N ASN A 108 -1.56 4.52 -10.43
CA ASN A 108 -1.08 4.74 -9.07
C ASN A 108 0.08 3.80 -8.71
N GLU A 109 1.08 4.34 -8.02
CA GLU A 109 2.32 3.61 -7.71
C GLU A 109 2.08 2.34 -6.90
N ILE A 110 1.19 2.40 -5.91
CA ILE A 110 0.94 1.25 -5.04
C ILE A 110 0.46 0.01 -5.82
N TYR A 111 -0.29 0.21 -6.88
CA TYR A 111 -0.73 -0.91 -7.74
C TYR A 111 0.43 -1.55 -8.49
N THR A 112 1.34 -0.74 -9.01
CA THR A 112 2.53 -1.23 -9.71
C THR A 112 3.56 -1.85 -8.78
N GLN A 113 3.51 -1.54 -7.50
CA GLN A 113 4.34 -2.21 -6.50
C GLN A 113 3.73 -3.55 -6.07
N LEU A 114 2.43 -3.65 -5.99
CA LEU A 114 1.74 -4.91 -5.64
C LEU A 114 1.68 -5.89 -6.82
N CYS A 115 1.44 -5.37 -8.02
CA CYS A 115 1.31 -6.12 -9.27
C CYS A 115 2.09 -5.40 -10.38
N PRO A 116 3.42 -5.60 -10.48
CA PRO A 116 4.30 -4.80 -11.33
C PRO A 116 3.94 -4.75 -12.81
N PHE A 117 3.29 -5.79 -13.33
CA PHE A 117 2.88 -5.86 -14.74
C PHE A 117 1.36 -5.84 -14.92
N TRP A 118 0.65 -5.24 -13.96
CA TRP A 118 -0.79 -5.06 -14.08
C TRP A 118 -1.11 -4.15 -15.28
N ASP A 119 -2.01 -4.60 -16.13
CA ASP A 119 -2.39 -3.89 -17.36
C ASP A 119 -3.51 -2.85 -17.18
N GLY A 120 -4.11 -2.81 -16.00
CA GLY A 120 -5.19 -1.88 -15.68
C GLY A 120 -6.57 -2.31 -16.19
N GLU A 121 -6.69 -3.46 -16.84
CA GLU A 121 -7.93 -3.89 -17.52
C GLU A 121 -8.85 -4.75 -16.66
N ASP A 122 -8.34 -5.37 -15.61
CA ASP A 122 -9.17 -6.12 -14.67
C ASP A 122 -9.59 -5.28 -13.46
N GLY A 123 -10.62 -5.71 -12.75
CA GLY A 123 -11.14 -5.03 -11.57
C GLY A 123 -10.39 -5.35 -10.27
N ALA A 124 -9.12 -5.75 -10.34
CA ALA A 124 -8.36 -6.23 -9.18
C ALA A 124 -8.29 -5.21 -8.04
N PHE A 125 -8.23 -3.93 -8.37
CA PHE A 125 -8.10 -2.84 -7.39
C PHE A 125 -9.35 -1.96 -7.28
N ASP A 126 -10.45 -2.38 -7.89
CA ASP A 126 -11.71 -1.67 -7.81
C ASP A 126 -12.21 -1.55 -6.37
N LEU A 127 -12.71 -0.38 -6.02
CA LEU A 127 -13.38 -0.16 -4.76
C LEU A 127 -14.87 -0.49 -4.90
N ASN A 128 -15.22 -1.72 -4.57
CA ASN A 128 -16.59 -2.23 -4.67
C ASN A 128 -17.27 -2.40 -3.30
N THR A 129 -16.51 -2.29 -2.22
CA THR A 129 -17.02 -2.31 -0.85
C THR A 129 -16.21 -1.36 0.02
N VAL A 130 -16.90 -0.62 0.84
CA VAL A 130 -16.32 0.22 1.88
C VAL A 130 -17.39 0.45 2.95
N THR A 131 -16.98 0.52 4.21
CA THR A 131 -17.91 0.77 5.31
C THR A 131 -17.91 2.24 5.70
N GLU A 132 -19.03 2.69 6.22
CA GLU A 132 -19.14 4.04 6.79
C GLU A 132 -18.14 4.24 7.94
N ALA A 133 -17.94 3.22 8.77
CA ALA A 133 -16.96 3.25 9.87
C ALA A 133 -15.52 3.50 9.36
N GLU A 134 -15.12 2.88 8.25
CA GLU A 134 -13.81 3.15 7.63
C GLU A 134 -13.68 4.60 7.19
N LEU A 135 -14.70 5.10 6.49
CA LEU A 135 -14.70 6.47 5.96
C LEU A 135 -14.71 7.53 7.07
N ARG A 136 -15.42 7.29 8.16
CA ARG A 136 -15.52 8.23 9.29
C ARG A 136 -14.23 8.40 10.06
N GLN A 137 -13.24 7.54 9.86
CA GLN A 137 -11.90 7.72 10.41
C GLN A 137 -11.15 8.93 9.80
N PHE A 138 -11.60 9.38 8.62
CA PHE A 138 -10.94 10.42 7.83
C PHE A 138 -11.73 11.73 7.89
N PRO A 139 -11.45 12.62 8.88
CA PRO A 139 -12.28 13.81 9.11
C PRO A 139 -12.21 14.84 7.99
N ASN A 140 -11.16 14.83 7.19
CA ASN A 140 -10.92 15.81 6.14
C ASN A 140 -11.09 15.25 4.72
N LEU A 141 -11.49 13.99 4.57
CA LEU A 141 -11.74 13.39 3.26
C LEU A 141 -13.03 13.97 2.67
N LYS A 142 -12.90 14.72 1.58
CA LYS A 142 -14.00 15.45 0.94
C LYS A 142 -14.29 15.01 -0.49
N HIS A 143 -13.33 14.36 -1.14
CA HIS A 143 -13.45 13.98 -2.54
C HIS A 143 -12.75 12.65 -2.83
N ILE A 144 -13.40 11.83 -3.64
CA ILE A 144 -12.82 10.59 -4.19
C ILE A 144 -13.12 10.54 -5.69
N THR A 145 -12.06 10.38 -6.49
CA THR A 145 -12.19 9.86 -7.85
C THR A 145 -12.23 8.34 -7.74
N LEU A 146 -13.37 7.77 -8.07
CA LEU A 146 -13.70 6.37 -7.78
C LEU A 146 -13.45 5.47 -9.00
N MET A 147 -12.63 4.45 -8.79
CA MET A 147 -12.47 3.32 -9.71
C MET A 147 -13.26 2.13 -9.14
N SER A 148 -14.38 1.79 -9.78
CA SER A 148 -15.29 0.75 -9.31
C SER A 148 -16.06 0.13 -10.48
N SER A 149 -16.19 -1.18 -10.45
CA SER A 149 -17.07 -1.94 -11.34
C SER A 149 -18.49 -2.09 -10.79
N LYS A 150 -18.70 -1.70 -9.53
CA LYS A 150 -20.00 -1.76 -8.83
C LYS A 150 -20.27 -0.46 -8.07
N PRO A 151 -20.28 0.70 -8.75
CA PRO A 151 -20.41 1.99 -8.08
C PRO A 151 -21.71 2.11 -7.27
N GLU A 152 -22.78 1.43 -7.69
CA GLU A 152 -24.05 1.40 -6.98
C GLU A 152 -23.97 0.86 -5.56
N GLN A 153 -22.94 0.07 -5.26
CA GLN A 153 -22.70 -0.46 -3.90
C GLN A 153 -21.94 0.51 -3.01
N VAL A 154 -21.17 1.41 -3.58
CA VAL A 154 -20.22 2.28 -2.86
C VAL A 154 -20.75 3.72 -2.75
N LEU A 155 -21.38 4.24 -3.80
CA LEU A 155 -21.87 5.61 -3.83
C LEU A 155 -22.77 5.99 -2.65
N PRO A 156 -23.75 5.16 -2.23
CA PRO A 156 -24.61 5.52 -1.10
C PRO A 156 -23.82 5.68 0.21
N VAL A 157 -22.78 4.88 0.43
CA VAL A 157 -21.94 4.95 1.63
C VAL A 157 -21.13 6.25 1.62
N LEU A 158 -20.55 6.60 0.47
CA LEU A 158 -19.78 7.84 0.30
C LEU A 158 -20.65 9.08 0.49
N GLU A 159 -21.87 9.06 -0.05
CA GLU A 159 -22.83 10.16 0.11
C GLU A 159 -23.21 10.37 1.58
N ARG A 160 -23.46 9.29 2.33
CA ARG A 160 -23.75 9.39 3.77
C ARG A 160 -22.62 10.02 4.58
N CYS A 161 -21.39 9.90 4.09
CA CYS A 161 -20.22 10.51 4.72
C CYS A 161 -19.88 11.90 4.14
N SER A 162 -20.77 12.47 3.31
CA SER A 162 -20.59 13.77 2.68
C SER A 162 -19.32 13.87 1.82
N ILE A 163 -18.97 12.79 1.16
CA ILE A 163 -17.82 12.71 0.26
C ILE A 163 -18.32 12.89 -1.17
N LYS A 164 -17.75 13.87 -1.86
CA LYS A 164 -18.01 14.11 -3.27
C LYS A 164 -17.30 13.07 -4.13
N VAL A 165 -17.96 12.53 -5.14
CA VAL A 165 -17.44 11.45 -5.97
C VAL A 165 -17.47 11.84 -7.43
N ASP A 166 -16.32 11.67 -8.10
CA ASP A 166 -16.26 11.60 -9.56
C ASP A 166 -15.96 10.14 -9.96
N LEU A 167 -16.64 9.66 -10.97
CA LEU A 167 -16.38 8.31 -11.51
C LEU A 167 -15.26 8.37 -12.55
N LEU A 168 -14.33 7.44 -12.47
CA LEU A 168 -13.27 7.27 -13.45
C LEU A 168 -13.80 6.64 -14.75
#